data_337c5a3063a4b53b04a0ec73cf5c957a
#
_entry.id   337c5a3063a4b53b04a0ec73cf5c957a
#
_cell.length_a   1.000
_cell.length_b   1.000
_cell.length_c   1.000
_cell.angle_alpha   90.00
_cell.angle_beta   90.00
_cell.angle_gamma   90.00
#
_symmetry.space_group_name_H-M   'P 1'
#
loop_
_entity.id
_entity.type
_entity.pdbx_description
1 polymer ?
#
loop_
_entity_poly.entity_id
_entity_poly.type
_entity_poly.pdbx_seq_one_letter_code
_entity_poly.pdbx_strand_id
1 'polypeptide(L)'
;NFAQGSAMMVGAVFAYTLAFTFGWPLAAAIPVALALCALYGLVVERLAVRPFALRGSSAWLMATVALGIIADNTVLFTFGKEPRGFTTAWASGSMQMFGVGVSPLQLAIPVAGIATAAVLHLVARRTRIGTALLAVVQNREAAQLMGINVTVAVAAAYAVSTVFAGIAGVLIAPLFNVHSDMGTVFGLKAFAVAILGGITSPWGV
;
A
#
# COMPACT_ATOMS: atom_id res chain seq x y z
N ASN A 1 -9.31 4.22 -1.31
CA ASN A 1 -9.11 3.28 -0.20
C ASN A 1 -8.49 3.99 0.99
N PHE A 2 -9.29 4.31 2.03
CA PHE A 2 -8.79 4.98 3.23
C PHE A 2 -8.01 4.04 4.18
N ALA A 3 -8.10 2.72 3.98
CA ALA A 3 -7.25 1.75 4.68
C ALA A 3 -5.81 1.65 4.09
N GLN A 4 -5.43 2.56 3.20
CA GLN A 4 -4.12 2.50 2.53
C GLN A 4 -2.95 2.76 3.48
N GLY A 5 -3.12 3.68 4.44
CA GLY A 5 -2.13 3.91 5.50
C GLY A 5 -1.93 2.66 6.36
N SER A 6 -3.03 2.04 6.80
CA SER A 6 -2.98 0.79 7.56
C SER A 6 -2.35 -0.35 6.75
N ALA A 7 -2.58 -0.43 5.43
CA ALA A 7 -1.91 -1.41 4.56
C ALA A 7 -0.39 -1.21 4.53
N MET A 8 0.07 0.05 4.53
CA MET A 8 1.49 0.38 4.62
C MET A 8 2.10 -0.11 5.94
N MET A 9 1.44 0.17 7.06
CA MET A 9 1.85 -0.29 8.39
C MET A 9 1.86 -1.81 8.47
N VAL A 10 0.81 -2.49 7.99
CA VAL A 10 0.71 -3.95 7.94
C VAL A 10 1.88 -4.56 7.17
N GLY A 11 2.27 -3.97 6.04
CA GLY A 11 3.45 -4.40 5.26
C GLY A 11 4.75 -4.31 6.04
N ALA A 12 4.98 -3.19 6.73
CA ALA A 12 6.17 -3.00 7.57
C ALA A 12 6.20 -3.99 8.75
N VAL A 13 5.06 -4.18 9.42
CA VAL A 13 4.93 -5.10 10.58
C VAL A 13 5.13 -6.55 10.16
N PHE A 14 4.53 -7.01 9.06
CA PHE A 14 4.75 -8.37 8.56
C PHE A 14 6.19 -8.59 8.15
N ALA A 15 6.80 -7.65 7.42
CA ALA A 15 8.21 -7.76 7.04
C ALA A 15 9.12 -7.80 8.27
N TYR A 16 8.87 -6.96 9.27
CA TYR A 16 9.61 -6.97 10.53
C TYR A 16 9.45 -8.31 11.27
N THR A 17 8.21 -8.76 11.45
CA THR A 17 7.92 -9.98 12.20
C THR A 17 8.57 -11.20 11.55
N LEU A 18 8.47 -11.33 10.22
CA LEU A 18 9.09 -12.43 9.49
C LEU A 18 10.62 -12.37 9.57
N ALA A 19 11.22 -11.18 9.37
CA ALA A 19 12.67 -11.06 9.32
C ALA A 19 13.34 -11.08 10.70
N PHE A 20 12.80 -10.34 11.67
CA PHE A 20 13.46 -10.13 12.96
C PHE A 20 12.90 -10.98 14.09
N THR A 21 11.60 -11.34 14.07
CA THR A 21 11.02 -12.19 15.12
C THR A 21 11.18 -13.67 14.75
N PHE A 22 10.93 -14.04 13.49
CA PHE A 22 11.09 -15.43 13.03
C PHE A 22 12.47 -15.72 12.41
N GLY A 23 13.34 -14.71 12.23
CA GLY A 23 14.71 -14.89 11.75
C GLY A 23 14.79 -15.27 10.26
N TRP A 24 13.78 -14.96 9.46
CA TRP A 24 13.81 -15.25 8.02
C TRP A 24 14.76 -14.32 7.28
N PRO A 25 15.42 -14.78 6.21
CA PRO A 25 16.18 -13.89 5.36
C PRO A 25 15.25 -12.86 4.72
N LEU A 26 15.69 -11.59 4.63
CA LEU A 26 14.89 -10.49 4.07
C LEU A 26 14.37 -10.80 2.66
N ALA A 27 15.16 -11.53 1.86
CA ALA A 27 14.77 -11.95 0.51
C ALA A 27 13.52 -12.84 0.49
N ALA A 28 13.23 -13.60 1.56
CA ALA A 28 12.02 -14.40 1.70
C ALA A 28 10.93 -13.65 2.48
N ALA A 29 11.32 -12.90 3.51
CA ALA A 29 10.39 -12.16 4.37
C ALA A 29 9.60 -11.09 3.60
N ILE A 30 10.27 -10.32 2.71
CA ILE A 30 9.61 -9.25 1.96
C ILE A 30 8.55 -9.78 0.99
N PRO A 31 8.81 -10.75 0.10
CA PRO A 31 7.76 -11.30 -0.78
C PRO A 31 6.57 -11.89 -0.04
N VAL A 32 6.81 -12.57 1.08
CA VAL A 32 5.73 -13.13 1.90
C VAL A 32 4.92 -12.02 2.59
N ALA A 33 5.57 -11.00 3.12
CA ALA A 33 4.89 -9.82 3.67
C ALA A 33 4.02 -9.12 2.62
N LEU A 34 4.50 -8.98 1.39
CA LEU A 34 3.75 -8.40 0.28
C LEU A 34 2.56 -9.27 -0.15
N ALA A 35 2.72 -10.60 -0.12
CA ALA A 35 1.60 -11.53 -0.36
C ALA A 35 0.52 -11.39 0.73
N LEU A 36 0.92 -11.23 2.00
CA LEU A 36 0.00 -10.94 3.10
C LEU A 36 -0.68 -9.56 2.96
N CYS A 37 0.03 -8.56 2.43
CA CYS A 37 -0.58 -7.28 2.07
C CYS A 37 -1.63 -7.43 0.95
N ALA A 38 -1.36 -8.24 -0.07
CA ALA A 38 -2.36 -8.54 -1.10
C ALA A 38 -3.61 -9.20 -0.48
N LEU A 39 -3.41 -10.15 0.41
CA LEU A 39 -4.51 -10.80 1.14
C LEU A 39 -5.30 -9.80 1.98
N TYR A 40 -4.62 -8.90 2.70
CA TYR A 40 -5.25 -7.81 3.43
C TYR A 40 -6.10 -6.93 2.50
N GLY A 41 -5.59 -6.58 1.32
CA GLY A 41 -6.35 -5.83 0.30
C GLY A 41 -7.62 -6.54 -0.16
N LEU A 42 -7.55 -7.87 -0.36
CA LEU A 42 -8.72 -8.69 -0.69
C LEU A 42 -9.73 -8.74 0.47
N VAL A 43 -9.27 -8.79 1.71
CA VAL A 43 -10.13 -8.72 2.90
C VAL A 43 -10.84 -7.37 2.97
N VAL A 44 -10.12 -6.27 2.75
CA VAL A 44 -10.71 -4.91 2.71
C VAL A 44 -11.75 -4.81 1.59
N GLU A 45 -11.46 -5.30 0.39
CA GLU A 45 -12.44 -5.31 -0.71
C GLU A 45 -13.68 -6.10 -0.34
N ARG A 46 -13.50 -7.31 0.17
CA ARG A 46 -14.61 -8.23 0.44
C ARG A 46 -15.51 -7.76 1.57
N LEU A 47 -14.94 -7.20 2.64
CA LEU A 47 -15.69 -6.80 3.84
C LEU A 47 -16.18 -5.35 3.81
N ALA A 48 -15.36 -4.42 3.32
CA ALA A 48 -15.68 -3.00 3.36
C ALA A 48 -16.18 -2.44 2.03
N VAL A 49 -15.75 -2.97 0.90
CA VAL A 49 -16.07 -2.36 -0.40
C VAL A 49 -17.23 -3.06 -1.08
N ARG A 50 -17.12 -4.36 -1.25
CA ARG A 50 -18.08 -5.16 -2.01
C ARG A 50 -19.53 -5.01 -1.52
N PRO A 51 -19.86 -5.13 -0.22
CA PRO A 51 -21.26 -5.09 0.24
C PRO A 51 -21.93 -3.73 0.01
N PHE A 52 -21.17 -2.63 0.03
CA PHE A 52 -21.67 -1.28 -0.17
C PHE A 52 -21.64 -0.87 -1.65
N ALA A 53 -20.59 -1.23 -2.38
CA ALA A 53 -20.45 -0.93 -3.79
C ALA A 53 -21.52 -1.63 -4.64
N LEU A 54 -21.94 -2.85 -4.28
CA LEU A 54 -23.04 -3.57 -4.93
C LEU A 54 -24.40 -2.89 -4.73
N ARG A 55 -24.55 -2.12 -3.65
CA ARG A 55 -25.78 -1.37 -3.33
C ARG A 55 -25.77 0.07 -3.84
N GLY A 56 -24.73 0.47 -4.58
CA GLY A 56 -24.57 1.85 -5.06
C GLY A 56 -24.34 2.88 -3.95
N SER A 57 -24.01 2.44 -2.74
CA SER A 57 -23.79 3.32 -1.59
C SER A 57 -22.33 3.76 -1.49
N SER A 58 -22.08 5.04 -1.19
CA SER A 58 -20.75 5.58 -0.88
C SER A 58 -20.26 5.22 0.53
N ALA A 59 -21.03 4.47 1.32
CA ALA A 59 -20.66 4.04 2.66
C ALA A 59 -19.38 3.15 2.69
N TRP A 60 -18.96 2.60 1.54
CA TRP A 60 -17.68 1.89 1.43
C TRP A 60 -16.48 2.76 1.83
N LEU A 61 -16.56 4.08 1.66
CA LEU A 61 -15.52 5.00 2.14
C LEU A 61 -15.33 4.89 3.65
N MET A 62 -16.42 5.03 4.41
CA MET A 62 -16.38 4.91 5.87
C MET A 62 -16.06 3.50 6.35
N ALA A 63 -16.53 2.48 5.62
CA ALA A 63 -16.19 1.09 5.94
C ALA A 63 -14.69 0.81 5.78
N THR A 64 -14.00 1.40 4.79
CA THR A 64 -12.54 1.26 4.66
C THR A 64 -11.79 1.98 5.78
N VAL A 65 -12.27 3.13 6.26
CA VAL A 65 -11.71 3.81 7.44
C VAL A 65 -11.85 2.91 8.67
N ALA A 66 -13.04 2.37 8.92
CA ALA A 66 -13.29 1.49 10.06
C ALA A 66 -12.39 0.25 10.04
N LEU A 67 -12.21 -0.40 8.88
CA LEU A 67 -11.28 -1.54 8.75
C LEU A 67 -9.82 -1.12 8.95
N GLY A 68 -9.43 0.07 8.54
CA GLY A 68 -8.12 0.62 8.85
C GLY A 68 -7.89 0.73 10.36
N ILE A 69 -8.83 1.35 11.08
CA ILE A 69 -8.78 1.48 12.54
C ILE A 69 -8.72 0.10 13.23
N ILE A 70 -9.49 -0.87 12.74
CA ILE A 70 -9.45 -2.24 13.27
C ILE A 70 -8.06 -2.86 13.06
N ALA A 71 -7.45 -2.68 11.89
CA ALA A 71 -6.11 -3.18 11.60
C ALA A 71 -5.06 -2.51 12.49
N ASP A 72 -5.11 -1.18 12.65
CA ASP A 72 -4.18 -0.42 13.49
C ASP A 72 -4.25 -0.90 14.95
N ASN A 73 -5.47 -1.08 15.49
CA ASN A 73 -5.66 -1.61 16.84
C ASN A 73 -5.26 -3.08 16.96
N THR A 74 -5.52 -3.91 15.96
CA THR A 74 -5.07 -5.31 15.95
C THR A 74 -3.55 -5.37 16.04
N VAL A 75 -2.83 -4.56 15.29
CA VAL A 75 -1.38 -4.46 15.37
C VAL A 75 -0.93 -3.91 16.72
N LEU A 76 -1.61 -2.89 17.27
CA LEU A 76 -1.31 -2.34 18.59
C LEU A 76 -1.36 -3.42 19.69
N PHE A 77 -2.37 -4.28 19.67
CA PHE A 77 -2.52 -5.35 20.67
C PHE A 77 -1.60 -6.55 20.45
N THR A 78 -1.23 -6.85 19.20
CA THR A 78 -0.39 -8.03 18.87
C THR A 78 1.10 -7.71 18.78
N PHE A 79 1.45 -6.60 18.18
CA PHE A 79 2.84 -6.15 17.96
C PHE A 79 3.35 -5.27 19.13
N GLY A 80 2.43 -4.57 19.80
CA GLY A 80 2.72 -3.66 20.90
C GLY A 80 2.86 -2.20 20.44
N LYS A 81 3.01 -1.30 21.42
CA LYS A 81 3.07 0.15 21.22
C LYS A 81 4.50 0.66 20.95
N GLU A 82 5.50 -0.10 21.39
CA GLU A 82 6.90 0.34 21.30
C GLU A 82 7.41 0.32 19.85
N PRO A 83 8.00 1.44 19.37
CA PRO A 83 8.63 1.47 18.07
C PRO A 83 9.80 0.50 17.99
N ARG A 84 9.82 -0.34 16.96
CA ARG A 84 10.88 -1.33 16.76
C ARG A 84 11.77 -0.93 15.59
N GLY A 85 13.09 -0.91 15.81
CA GLY A 85 14.07 -0.56 14.80
C GLY A 85 14.17 -1.61 13.71
N PHE A 86 13.96 -1.20 12.47
CA PHE A 86 14.17 -2.04 11.29
C PHE A 86 15.59 -1.80 10.76
N THR A 87 16.58 -2.44 11.39
CA THR A 87 17.99 -2.26 11.01
C THR A 87 18.33 -3.06 9.77
N THR A 88 18.75 -2.36 8.72
CA THR A 88 19.25 -3.00 7.48
C THR A 88 20.61 -2.40 7.12
N ALA A 89 21.48 -3.19 6.49
CA ALA A 89 22.78 -2.72 6.05
C ALA A 89 22.70 -1.51 5.07
N TRP A 90 21.58 -1.34 4.40
CA TRP A 90 21.34 -0.26 3.44
C TRP A 90 20.94 1.06 4.12
N ALA A 91 20.43 1.00 5.36
CA ALA A 91 20.03 2.19 6.12
C ALA A 91 21.18 2.76 6.93
N SER A 92 22.22 1.97 7.23
CA SER A 92 23.34 2.36 8.09
C SER A 92 24.46 3.13 7.36
N GLY A 93 24.43 3.22 6.03
CA GLY A 93 25.40 4.01 5.26
C GLY A 93 25.03 5.49 5.23
N SER A 94 25.98 6.39 5.47
CA SER A 94 25.83 7.82 5.20
C SER A 94 26.74 8.22 4.04
N MET A 95 26.16 8.76 2.97
CA MET A 95 26.91 9.39 1.87
C MET A 95 26.86 10.91 2.08
N GLN A 96 28.01 11.56 2.03
CA GLN A 96 28.04 13.02 2.04
C GLN A 96 27.72 13.57 0.65
N MET A 97 26.59 14.24 0.52
CA MET A 97 26.16 14.87 -0.70
C MET A 97 25.94 16.37 -0.43
N PHE A 98 26.69 17.24 -1.11
CA PHE A 98 26.64 18.70 -0.89
C PHE A 98 26.89 19.13 0.57
N GLY A 99 27.70 18.40 1.35
CA GLY A 99 27.97 18.70 2.76
C GLY A 99 26.91 18.23 3.74
N VAL A 100 25.88 17.50 3.26
CA VAL A 100 24.83 16.90 4.09
C VAL A 100 24.96 15.38 4.03
N GLY A 101 24.89 14.73 5.20
CA GLY A 101 24.88 13.27 5.29
C GLY A 101 23.49 12.73 4.86
N VAL A 102 23.41 12.05 3.73
CA VAL A 102 22.18 11.46 3.20
C VAL A 102 22.32 9.93 3.23
N SER A 103 21.30 9.24 3.73
CA SER A 103 21.25 7.77 3.64
C SER A 103 20.94 7.33 2.20
N PRO A 104 21.57 6.28 1.66
CA PRO A 104 21.22 5.71 0.36
C PRO A 104 19.73 5.37 0.24
N LEU A 105 19.11 4.96 1.35
CA LEU A 105 17.69 4.64 1.39
C LEU A 105 16.80 5.88 1.17
N GLN A 106 17.20 7.05 1.67
CA GLN A 106 16.47 8.30 1.42
C GLN A 106 16.44 8.69 -0.05
N LEU A 107 17.46 8.32 -0.82
CA LEU A 107 17.50 8.51 -2.27
C LEU A 107 16.73 7.39 -3.01
N ALA A 108 16.73 6.19 -2.47
CA ALA A 108 16.02 5.05 -3.06
C ALA A 108 14.50 5.21 -3.01
N ILE A 109 13.92 5.86 -1.98
CA ILE A 109 12.47 6.04 -1.81
C ILE A 109 11.84 6.82 -2.97
N PRO A 110 12.31 8.02 -3.36
CA PRO A 110 11.77 8.74 -4.51
C PRO A 110 11.92 7.96 -5.83
N VAL A 111 13.06 7.29 -6.01
CA VAL A 111 13.30 6.46 -7.21
C VAL A 111 12.31 5.30 -7.26
N ALA A 112 12.08 4.63 -6.13
CA ALA A 112 11.09 3.56 -6.03
C ALA A 112 9.66 4.09 -6.28
N GLY A 113 9.33 5.29 -5.80
CA GLY A 113 8.06 5.96 -6.08
C GLY A 113 7.84 6.20 -7.57
N ILE A 114 8.81 6.81 -8.24
CA ILE A 114 8.76 7.07 -9.69
C ILE A 114 8.69 5.75 -10.47
N ALA A 115 9.50 4.75 -10.10
CA ALA A 115 9.48 3.43 -10.74
C ALA A 115 8.09 2.76 -10.58
N THR A 116 7.49 2.84 -9.40
CA THR A 116 6.15 2.32 -9.12
C THR A 116 5.09 3.01 -9.98
N ALA A 117 5.12 4.35 -10.07
CA ALA A 117 4.20 5.13 -10.91
C ALA A 117 4.37 4.76 -12.40
N ALA A 118 5.61 4.61 -12.87
CA ALA A 118 5.90 4.20 -14.24
C ALA A 118 5.38 2.79 -14.55
N VAL A 119 5.61 1.82 -13.65
CA VAL A 119 5.12 0.44 -13.79
C VAL A 119 3.59 0.41 -13.81
N LEU A 120 2.93 1.11 -12.88
CA LEU A 120 1.47 1.21 -12.85
C LEU A 120 0.91 1.81 -14.13
N HIS A 121 1.50 2.89 -14.63
CA HIS A 121 1.08 3.54 -15.87
C HIS A 121 1.25 2.57 -17.08
N LEU A 122 2.38 1.88 -17.15
CA LEU A 122 2.66 0.93 -18.22
C LEU A 122 1.67 -0.26 -18.16
N VAL A 123 1.46 -0.84 -16.98
CA VAL A 123 0.51 -1.94 -16.78
C VAL A 123 -0.92 -1.51 -17.14
N ALA A 124 -1.34 -0.33 -16.66
CA ALA A 124 -2.67 0.18 -16.94
C ALA A 124 -2.94 0.39 -18.44
N ARG A 125 -1.94 0.86 -19.21
CA ARG A 125 -2.11 1.19 -20.63
C ARG A 125 -1.73 0.07 -21.60
N ARG A 126 -0.83 -0.84 -21.19
CA ARG A 126 -0.24 -1.84 -22.10
C ARG A 126 -0.75 -3.26 -21.87
N THR A 127 -1.49 -3.52 -20.77
CA THR A 127 -1.99 -4.86 -20.47
C THR A 127 -3.50 -4.94 -20.58
N ARG A 128 -4.02 -6.15 -20.92
CA ARG A 128 -5.47 -6.43 -20.97
C ARG A 128 -6.14 -6.24 -19.62
N ILE A 129 -5.43 -6.53 -18.52
CA ILE A 129 -5.93 -6.35 -17.16
C ILE A 129 -6.06 -4.86 -16.85
N GLY A 130 -5.04 -4.07 -17.19
CA GLY A 130 -5.06 -2.62 -17.00
C GLY A 130 -6.16 -1.94 -17.80
N THR A 131 -6.32 -2.29 -19.08
CA THR A 131 -7.42 -1.74 -19.92
C THR A 131 -8.79 -2.15 -19.41
N ALA A 132 -8.96 -3.37 -18.91
CA ALA A 132 -10.20 -3.80 -18.26
C ALA A 132 -10.50 -2.99 -16.99
N LEU A 133 -9.49 -2.72 -16.14
CA LEU A 133 -9.64 -1.87 -14.98
C LEU A 133 -10.03 -0.44 -15.36
N LEU A 134 -9.41 0.14 -16.36
CA LEU A 134 -9.76 1.48 -16.87
C LEU A 134 -11.20 1.53 -17.40
N ALA A 135 -11.64 0.49 -18.11
CA ALA A 135 -13.02 0.40 -18.58
C ALA A 135 -14.03 0.36 -17.42
N VAL A 136 -13.73 -0.40 -16.36
CA VAL A 136 -14.57 -0.46 -15.13
C VAL A 136 -14.66 0.90 -14.43
N VAL A 137 -13.57 1.66 -14.41
CA VAL A 137 -13.55 3.02 -13.81
C VAL A 137 -14.37 4.00 -14.65
N GLN A 138 -14.32 3.90 -15.97
CA GLN A 138 -15.06 4.80 -16.88
C GLN A 138 -16.56 4.53 -16.87
N ASN A 139 -16.95 3.27 -17.03
CA ASN A 139 -18.36 2.88 -17.01
C ASN A 139 -18.50 1.42 -16.57
N ARG A 140 -18.94 1.23 -15.34
CA ARG A 140 -19.09 -0.09 -14.72
C ARG A 140 -20.13 -0.97 -15.44
N GLU A 141 -21.25 -0.39 -15.84
CA GLU A 141 -22.33 -1.11 -16.51
C GLU A 141 -21.91 -1.55 -17.92
N ALA A 142 -21.33 -0.62 -18.69
CA ALA A 142 -20.81 -0.95 -20.01
C ALA A 142 -19.71 -2.03 -19.95
N ALA A 143 -18.82 -1.98 -18.96
CA ALA A 143 -17.79 -2.99 -18.77
C ALA A 143 -18.39 -4.38 -18.49
N GLN A 144 -19.46 -4.46 -17.69
CA GLN A 144 -20.19 -5.72 -17.47
C GLN A 144 -20.82 -6.27 -18.74
N LEU A 145 -21.44 -5.42 -19.55
CA LEU A 145 -22.02 -5.81 -20.84
C LEU A 145 -20.96 -6.36 -21.81
N MET A 146 -19.74 -5.87 -21.72
CA MET A 146 -18.58 -6.37 -22.49
C MET A 146 -17.95 -7.65 -21.90
N GLY A 147 -18.56 -8.24 -20.86
CA GLY A 147 -18.10 -9.50 -20.25
C GLY A 147 -17.00 -9.35 -19.22
N ILE A 148 -16.67 -8.10 -18.78
CA ILE A 148 -15.67 -7.88 -17.75
C ILE A 148 -16.28 -8.17 -16.37
N ASN A 149 -15.65 -9.09 -15.62
CA ASN A 149 -16.04 -9.34 -14.22
C ASN A 149 -15.57 -8.20 -13.33
N VAL A 150 -16.45 -7.23 -13.09
CA VAL A 150 -16.16 -6.02 -12.29
C VAL A 150 -15.73 -6.37 -10.89
N THR A 151 -16.30 -7.39 -10.27
CA THR A 151 -15.93 -7.81 -8.90
C THR A 151 -14.47 -8.26 -8.83
N VAL A 152 -14.05 -9.09 -9.79
CA VAL A 152 -12.64 -9.54 -9.85
C VAL A 152 -11.71 -8.39 -10.17
N ALA A 153 -12.11 -7.48 -11.07
CA ALA A 153 -11.32 -6.31 -11.41
C ALA A 153 -11.08 -5.40 -10.20
N VAL A 154 -12.13 -5.11 -9.41
CA VAL A 154 -12.02 -4.29 -8.20
C VAL A 154 -11.17 -5.00 -7.14
N ALA A 155 -11.38 -6.30 -6.91
CA ALA A 155 -10.58 -7.08 -5.96
C ALA A 155 -9.09 -7.07 -6.33
N ALA A 156 -8.75 -7.26 -7.62
CA ALA A 156 -7.38 -7.18 -8.10
C ALA A 156 -6.77 -5.78 -7.89
N ALA A 157 -7.54 -4.71 -8.15
CA ALA A 157 -7.09 -3.35 -7.90
C ALA A 157 -6.76 -3.10 -6.42
N TYR A 158 -7.59 -3.59 -5.50
CA TYR A 158 -7.33 -3.49 -4.06
C TYR A 158 -6.11 -4.30 -3.63
N ALA A 159 -5.95 -5.53 -4.11
CA ALA A 159 -4.79 -6.36 -3.83
C ALA A 159 -3.48 -5.70 -4.31
N VAL A 160 -3.45 -5.22 -5.55
CA VAL A 160 -2.28 -4.51 -6.11
C VAL A 160 -1.99 -3.23 -5.34
N SER A 161 -3.01 -2.43 -5.04
CA SER A 161 -2.87 -1.18 -4.28
C SER A 161 -2.25 -1.40 -2.89
N THR A 162 -2.69 -2.43 -2.17
CA THR A 162 -2.14 -2.76 -0.84
C THR A 162 -0.74 -3.37 -0.90
N VAL A 163 -0.37 -4.07 -1.97
CA VAL A 163 1.03 -4.49 -2.22
C VAL A 163 1.93 -3.27 -2.36
N PHE A 164 1.53 -2.26 -3.14
CA PHE A 164 2.32 -1.02 -3.27
C PHE A 164 2.42 -0.25 -1.95
N ALA A 165 1.34 -0.22 -1.16
CA ALA A 165 1.39 0.34 0.19
C ALA A 165 2.36 -0.45 1.08
N GLY A 166 2.35 -1.77 1.01
CA GLY A 166 3.30 -2.65 1.71
C GLY A 166 4.75 -2.39 1.32
N ILE A 167 5.03 -2.22 0.02
CA ILE A 167 6.37 -1.85 -0.47
C ILE A 167 6.80 -0.51 0.15
N ALA A 168 5.93 0.50 0.15
CA ALA A 168 6.21 1.79 0.78
C ALA A 168 6.49 1.64 2.28
N GLY A 169 5.72 0.79 2.98
CA GLY A 169 5.92 0.48 4.39
C GLY A 169 7.29 -0.14 4.67
N VAL A 170 7.70 -1.13 3.89
CA VAL A 170 9.00 -1.79 4.01
C VAL A 170 10.16 -0.82 3.73
N LEU A 171 10.01 0.08 2.75
CA LEU A 171 11.03 1.07 2.41
C LEU A 171 11.18 2.17 3.47
N ILE A 172 10.08 2.55 4.13
CA ILE A 172 10.07 3.62 5.13
C ILE A 172 10.43 3.09 6.52
N ALA A 173 10.16 1.83 6.82
CA ALA A 173 10.40 1.19 8.11
C ALA A 173 11.82 1.42 8.70
N PRO A 174 12.92 1.32 7.93
CA PRO A 174 14.26 1.56 8.45
C PRO A 174 14.55 3.01 8.86
N LEU A 175 13.81 3.98 8.31
CA LEU A 175 13.99 5.41 8.59
C LEU A 175 13.16 5.89 9.79
N PHE A 176 11.98 5.31 9.99
CA PHE A 176 10.99 5.82 10.96
C PHE A 176 10.60 4.80 12.03
N ASN A 177 11.25 3.63 12.05
CA ASN A 177 10.90 2.49 12.90
C ASN A 177 9.49 1.93 12.59
N VAL A 178 9.25 0.71 13.02
CA VAL A 178 7.94 0.04 12.83
C VAL A 178 7.13 0.20 14.10
N HIS A 179 5.94 0.80 13.97
CA HIS A 179 5.00 0.99 15.07
C HIS A 179 3.55 1.00 14.56
N SER A 180 2.58 0.81 15.44
CA SER A 180 1.18 0.58 15.10
C SER A 180 0.46 1.78 14.45
N ASP A 181 0.91 3.00 14.70
CA ASP A 181 0.28 4.23 14.17
C ASP A 181 1.04 4.89 13.02
N MET A 182 2.17 4.28 12.57
CA MET A 182 2.94 4.80 11.44
C MET A 182 2.08 4.97 10.18
N GLY A 183 1.13 4.06 9.97
CA GLY A 183 0.23 4.08 8.81
C GLY A 183 -0.67 5.29 8.76
N THR A 184 -1.17 5.75 9.89
CA THR A 184 -2.07 6.91 9.97
C THR A 184 -1.38 8.19 9.51
N VAL A 185 -0.17 8.48 10.00
CA VAL A 185 0.59 9.70 9.66
C VAL A 185 0.95 9.73 8.18
N PHE A 186 1.50 8.62 7.65
CA PHE A 186 1.88 8.54 6.24
C PHE A 186 0.66 8.44 5.32
N GLY A 187 -0.42 7.78 5.75
CA GLY A 187 -1.68 7.70 5.03
C GLY A 187 -2.32 9.06 4.82
N LEU A 188 -2.36 9.91 5.86
CA LEU A 188 -2.87 11.29 5.75
C LEU A 188 -2.02 12.14 4.81
N LYS A 189 -0.67 12.02 4.88
CA LYS A 189 0.23 12.73 3.97
C LYS A 189 0.03 12.28 2.52
N ALA A 190 -0.05 10.97 2.28
CA ALA A 190 -0.29 10.41 0.96
C ALA A 190 -1.65 10.85 0.38
N PHE A 191 -2.68 10.91 1.22
CA PHE A 191 -3.99 11.39 0.81
C PHE A 191 -3.98 12.88 0.43
N ALA A 192 -3.29 13.72 1.23
CA ALA A 192 -3.12 15.14 0.89
C ALA A 192 -2.37 15.32 -0.44
N VAL A 193 -1.29 14.56 -0.67
CA VAL A 193 -0.55 14.58 -1.94
C VAL A 193 -1.43 14.12 -3.10
N ALA A 194 -2.23 13.06 -2.92
CA ALA A 194 -3.15 12.57 -3.94
C ALA A 194 -4.22 13.60 -4.32
N ILE A 195 -4.72 14.38 -3.36
CA ILE A 195 -5.67 15.48 -3.63
C ILE A 195 -4.99 16.58 -4.43
N LEU A 196 -3.81 17.03 -4.01
CA LEU A 196 -3.07 18.10 -4.66
C LEU A 196 -2.58 17.72 -6.06
N GLY A 197 -2.14 16.48 -6.24
CA GLY A 197 -1.65 15.96 -7.51
C GLY A 197 -2.74 15.53 -8.48
N GLY A 198 -3.97 15.39 -7.99
CA GLY A 198 -5.13 14.89 -8.74
C GLY A 198 -5.26 13.39 -8.69
N ILE A 199 -6.31 12.92 -8.03
CA ILE A 199 -6.58 11.49 -7.73
C ILE A 199 -6.60 10.59 -8.98
N THR A 200 -6.87 11.17 -10.16
CA THR A 200 -6.98 10.44 -11.44
C THR A 200 -5.67 10.38 -12.22
N SER A 201 -4.64 11.10 -11.80
CA SER A 201 -3.36 11.19 -12.50
C SER A 201 -2.23 10.54 -11.72
N PRO A 202 -1.70 9.37 -12.16
CA PRO A 202 -0.55 8.74 -11.50
C PRO A 202 0.73 9.57 -11.52
N TRP A 203 0.83 10.55 -12.42
CA TRP A 203 1.98 11.45 -12.55
C TRP A 203 1.83 12.75 -11.77
N GLY A 204 0.62 13.06 -11.34
CA GLY A 204 0.35 14.25 -10.54
C GLY A 204 0.55 14.02 -9.04
N VAL A 205 0.48 12.77 -8.62
CA VAL A 205 0.67 12.34 -7.22
C VAL A 205 2.13 11.97 -6.98
#